data_e2a355842f20c70872b0f87c1c84070d
#
_entry.id   e2a355842f20c70872b0f87c1c84070d
#
_cell.length_a   1.000
_cell.length_b   1.000
_cell.length_c   1.000
_cell.angle_alpha   90.00
_cell.angle_beta   90.00
_cell.angle_gamma   90.00
#
_symmetry.space_group_name_H-M   'P 1'
#
loop_
_entity.id
_entity.type
_entity.pdbx_description
1 polymer ?
#
loop_
_entity_poly.entity_id
_entity_poly.type
_entity_poly.pdbx_seq_one_letter_code
_entity_poly.pdbx_strand_id
1 'polypeptide(L)'
;MYFAIIGDIINSRNINTDSTLQIRNEVQINLSKILEEINIKYADVIAANFLITLGDEFQGLLNHPKYVFEIIETIKLNIYPIKLRFGIGIGSIYTKINRDMAIGADGPAYYNARKMVEQIKVLEKGKMNGSVNIMIKEEVELHPHEINLMNSNLQLCSSIENNWTWKQREIIKEIMLEKKSQVEAAETLGISQSSVQRRLKAAGFYDYIQGVETISTIVSQIWG
;
A
#
# COMPACT_ATOMS: atom_id res chain seq x y z
N MET A 1 -16.71 10.54 6.24
CA MET A 1 -15.88 10.27 5.05
C MET A 1 -15.23 8.92 5.25
N TYR A 2 -15.07 8.12 4.21
CA TYR A 2 -14.42 6.81 4.26
C TYR A 2 -13.23 6.75 3.30
N PHE A 3 -12.30 5.82 3.59
CA PHE A 3 -11.09 5.58 2.80
C PHE A 3 -11.10 4.12 2.36
N ALA A 4 -11.47 3.87 1.12
CA ALA A 4 -11.39 2.55 0.54
C ALA A 4 -9.96 2.32 0.01
N ILE A 5 -9.39 1.17 0.33
CA ILE A 5 -8.11 0.72 -0.21
C ILE A 5 -8.39 -0.54 -1.02
N ILE A 6 -8.02 -0.52 -2.29
CA ILE A 6 -8.03 -1.69 -3.17
C ILE A 6 -6.59 -1.99 -3.56
N GLY A 7 -6.16 -3.22 -3.31
CA GLY A 7 -4.87 -3.73 -3.74
C GLY A 7 -5.01 -4.81 -4.82
N ASP A 8 -4.12 -4.80 -5.81
CA ASP A 8 -4.14 -5.72 -6.96
C ASP A 8 -2.72 -6.25 -7.22
N ILE A 9 -2.58 -7.57 -7.38
CA ILE A 9 -1.28 -8.23 -7.60
C ILE A 9 -0.85 -8.05 -9.06
N ILE A 10 0.39 -7.55 -9.27
CA ILE A 10 0.95 -7.35 -10.60
C ILE A 10 1.36 -8.69 -11.20
N ASN A 11 0.98 -8.94 -12.46
CA ASN A 11 1.32 -10.14 -13.25
C ASN A 11 0.75 -11.48 -12.74
N SER A 12 -0.33 -11.47 -11.97
CA SER A 12 -0.99 -12.70 -11.48
C SER A 12 -1.43 -13.68 -12.60
N ARG A 13 -1.63 -13.19 -13.83
CA ARG A 13 -2.16 -13.97 -14.97
C ARG A 13 -1.11 -14.70 -15.81
N ASN A 14 0.18 -14.36 -15.68
CA ASN A 14 1.25 -14.92 -16.52
C ASN A 14 1.79 -16.28 -16.04
N ILE A 15 1.04 -16.95 -15.19
CA ILE A 15 1.47 -18.10 -14.43
C ILE A 15 0.59 -19.29 -14.79
N ASN A 16 0.98 -20.08 -15.81
CA ASN A 16 0.20 -21.19 -16.38
C ASN A 16 0.86 -22.57 -16.26
N THR A 17 1.62 -22.86 -15.19
CA THR A 17 2.19 -24.18 -14.93
C THR A 17 1.78 -24.67 -13.53
N ASP A 18 1.79 -26.00 -13.29
CA ASP A 18 1.39 -26.59 -11.98
C ASP A 18 2.20 -26.06 -10.81
N SER A 19 3.50 -25.83 -10.98
CA SER A 19 4.36 -25.16 -9.99
C SER A 19 3.89 -23.75 -9.62
N THR A 20 3.14 -23.13 -10.47
CA THR A 20 2.64 -21.76 -10.36
C THR A 20 1.32 -21.67 -9.61
N LEU A 21 0.49 -22.70 -9.66
CA LEU A 21 -0.71 -22.80 -8.82
C LEU A 21 -0.32 -22.91 -7.34
N GLN A 22 0.75 -23.64 -7.02
CA GLN A 22 1.28 -23.71 -5.66
C GLN A 22 1.78 -22.33 -5.18
N ILE A 23 2.59 -21.64 -5.98
CA ILE A 23 3.09 -20.30 -5.65
C ILE A 23 1.93 -19.32 -5.46
N ARG A 24 0.91 -19.38 -6.31
CA ARG A 24 -0.28 -18.53 -6.18
C ARG A 24 -1.04 -18.79 -4.88
N ASN A 25 -1.23 -20.06 -4.51
CA ASN A 25 -1.88 -20.44 -3.25
C ASN A 25 -1.05 -19.95 -2.04
N GLU A 26 0.28 -20.12 -2.07
CA GLU A 26 1.17 -19.63 -1.00
C GLU A 26 1.10 -18.11 -0.86
N VAL A 27 1.09 -17.38 -1.97
CA VAL A 27 0.92 -15.91 -1.96
C VAL A 27 -0.42 -15.50 -1.36
N GLN A 28 -1.52 -16.17 -1.73
CA GLN A 28 -2.84 -15.88 -1.18
C GLN A 28 -2.92 -16.20 0.31
N ILE A 29 -2.37 -17.31 0.77
CA ILE A 29 -2.31 -17.68 2.19
C ILE A 29 -1.51 -16.64 2.98
N ASN A 30 -0.35 -16.23 2.46
CA ASN A 30 0.49 -15.22 3.11
C ASN A 30 -0.22 -13.86 3.15
N LEU A 31 -0.82 -13.44 2.04
CA LEU A 31 -1.60 -12.20 1.98
C LEU A 31 -2.77 -12.23 2.97
N SER A 32 -3.54 -13.33 3.05
CA SER A 32 -4.64 -13.46 4.02
C SER A 32 -4.17 -13.27 5.46
N LYS A 33 -3.03 -13.86 5.85
CA LYS A 33 -2.45 -13.68 7.19
C LYS A 33 -2.08 -12.22 7.46
N ILE A 34 -1.44 -11.57 6.51
CA ILE A 34 -1.07 -10.15 6.62
C ILE A 34 -2.33 -9.28 6.81
N LEU A 35 -3.39 -9.55 6.04
CA LEU A 35 -4.65 -8.81 6.13
C LEU A 35 -5.35 -9.06 7.48
N GLU A 36 -5.32 -10.28 8.01
CA GLU A 36 -5.84 -10.62 9.34
C GLU A 36 -5.10 -9.87 10.45
N GLU A 37 -3.76 -9.83 10.40
CA GLU A 37 -2.94 -9.06 11.34
C GLU A 37 -3.26 -7.55 11.28
N ILE A 38 -3.46 -7.01 10.08
CA ILE A 38 -3.88 -5.61 9.86
C ILE A 38 -5.26 -5.36 10.47
N ASN A 39 -6.22 -6.26 10.25
CA ASN A 39 -7.58 -6.13 10.79
C ASN A 39 -7.59 -6.11 12.32
N ILE A 40 -6.69 -6.84 12.96
CA ILE A 40 -6.52 -6.83 14.41
C ILE A 40 -5.81 -5.55 14.87
N LYS A 41 -4.66 -5.23 14.26
CA LYS A 41 -3.80 -4.11 14.68
C LYS A 41 -4.47 -2.75 14.54
N TYR A 42 -5.27 -2.54 13.48
CA TYR A 42 -5.91 -1.26 13.17
C TYR A 42 -7.43 -1.30 13.33
N ALA A 43 -7.94 -2.16 14.22
CA ALA A 43 -9.37 -2.38 14.42
C ALA A 43 -10.17 -1.12 14.78
N ASP A 44 -9.53 -0.13 15.39
CA ASP A 44 -10.13 1.15 15.79
C ASP A 44 -10.49 2.06 14.60
N VAL A 45 -9.79 1.93 13.48
CA VAL A 45 -10.02 2.75 12.28
C VAL A 45 -10.59 1.94 11.10
N ILE A 46 -10.68 0.62 11.21
CA ILE A 46 -11.25 -0.22 10.16
C ILE A 46 -12.77 -0.27 10.27
N ALA A 47 -13.45 0.26 9.25
CA ALA A 47 -14.91 0.21 9.11
C ALA A 47 -15.39 -1.12 8.50
N ALA A 48 -14.63 -1.69 7.55
CA ALA A 48 -14.83 -3.04 7.03
C ALA A 48 -13.49 -3.72 6.81
N ASN A 49 -13.37 -4.96 7.30
CA ASN A 49 -12.15 -5.74 7.31
C ASN A 49 -11.55 -5.93 5.93
N PHE A 50 -10.22 -5.86 5.87
CA PHE A 50 -9.48 -6.22 4.68
C PHE A 50 -9.64 -7.71 4.39
N LEU A 51 -9.96 -8.03 3.14
CA LEU A 51 -10.09 -9.41 2.68
C LEU A 51 -9.76 -9.53 1.19
N ILE A 52 -9.36 -10.71 0.77
CA ILE A 52 -9.19 -11.04 -0.64
C ILE A 52 -10.59 -11.19 -1.26
N THR A 53 -10.82 -10.52 -2.40
CA THR A 53 -12.11 -10.52 -3.09
C THR A 53 -12.12 -11.54 -4.23
N LEU A 54 -11.59 -11.19 -5.39
CA LEU A 54 -11.56 -12.05 -6.58
C LEU A 54 -10.12 -12.28 -7.03
N GLY A 55 -9.65 -13.49 -6.83
CA GLY A 55 -8.38 -13.98 -7.37
C GLY A 55 -7.14 -13.32 -6.81
N ASP A 56 -6.80 -12.15 -7.28
CA ASP A 56 -5.57 -11.42 -7.01
C ASP A 56 -5.78 -10.02 -6.42
N GLU A 57 -7.03 -9.72 -6.10
CA GLU A 57 -7.43 -8.42 -5.54
C GLU A 57 -7.89 -8.57 -4.09
N PHE A 58 -7.58 -7.58 -3.30
CA PHE A 58 -8.09 -7.42 -1.93
C PHE A 58 -8.57 -6.00 -1.70
N GLN A 59 -9.45 -5.82 -0.73
CA GLN A 59 -9.97 -4.51 -0.38
C GLN A 59 -10.27 -4.41 1.10
N GLY A 60 -10.26 -3.17 1.60
CA GLY A 60 -10.66 -2.82 2.96
C GLY A 60 -11.19 -1.40 3.01
N LEU A 61 -11.84 -1.05 4.12
CA LEU A 61 -12.45 0.26 4.33
C LEU A 61 -12.07 0.82 5.69
N LEU A 62 -11.60 2.07 5.69
CA LEU A 62 -11.28 2.79 6.92
C LEU A 62 -12.25 3.96 7.11
N ASN A 63 -12.55 4.29 8.37
CA ASN A 63 -13.34 5.46 8.75
C ASN A 63 -12.47 6.66 9.14
N HIS A 64 -11.14 6.50 9.15
CA HIS A 64 -10.18 7.54 9.48
C HIS A 64 -8.88 7.38 8.67
N PRO A 65 -8.24 8.47 8.18
CA PRO A 65 -7.09 8.37 7.29
C PRO A 65 -5.76 8.01 7.97
N LYS A 66 -5.67 8.10 9.28
CA LYS A 66 -4.43 8.04 10.08
C LYS A 66 -3.46 6.94 9.68
N TYR A 67 -3.96 5.76 9.35
CA TYR A 67 -3.12 4.58 9.09
C TYR A 67 -3.16 4.09 7.63
N VAL A 68 -3.76 4.85 6.70
CA VAL A 68 -3.88 4.46 5.28
C VAL A 68 -2.51 4.05 4.71
N PHE A 69 -1.50 4.89 4.85
CA PHE A 69 -0.17 4.61 4.30
C PHE A 69 0.60 3.58 5.11
N GLU A 70 0.47 3.56 6.44
CA GLU A 70 1.10 2.53 7.27
C GLU A 70 0.58 1.11 6.94
N ILE A 71 -0.71 0.97 6.70
CA ILE A 71 -1.33 -0.28 6.25
C ILE A 71 -0.76 -0.71 4.89
N ILE A 72 -0.70 0.22 3.92
CA ILE A 72 -0.15 -0.06 2.59
C ILE A 72 1.31 -0.50 2.68
N GLU A 73 2.14 0.21 3.45
CA GLU A 73 3.55 -0.15 3.65
C GLU A 73 3.70 -1.51 4.34
N THR A 74 2.84 -1.81 5.33
CA THR A 74 2.83 -3.11 6.00
C THR A 74 2.56 -4.23 5.00
N ILE A 75 1.58 -4.07 4.12
CA ILE A 75 1.27 -5.08 3.09
C ILE A 75 2.45 -5.23 2.12
N LYS A 76 2.96 -4.12 1.56
CA LYS A 76 4.04 -4.12 0.56
C LYS A 76 5.32 -4.78 1.06
N LEU A 77 5.76 -4.43 2.28
CA LEU A 77 7.01 -4.94 2.84
C LEU A 77 6.93 -6.41 3.26
N ASN A 78 5.74 -6.88 3.69
CA ASN A 78 5.56 -8.27 4.10
C ASN A 78 5.29 -9.22 2.93
N ILE A 79 4.69 -8.76 1.82
CA ILE A 79 4.39 -9.61 0.67
C ILE A 79 5.54 -9.68 -0.35
N TYR A 80 6.58 -8.84 -0.21
CA TYR A 80 7.71 -8.85 -1.13
C TYR A 80 8.29 -10.29 -1.32
N PRO A 81 8.63 -10.74 -2.53
CA PRO A 81 8.87 -9.96 -3.76
C PRO A 81 7.64 -9.70 -4.64
N ILE A 82 6.45 -10.04 -4.19
CA ILE A 82 5.22 -9.78 -4.95
C ILE A 82 4.98 -8.27 -5.03
N LYS A 83 4.73 -7.79 -6.24
CA LYS A 83 4.42 -6.38 -6.48
C LYS A 83 2.92 -6.14 -6.49
N LEU A 84 2.51 -5.04 -5.90
CA LEU A 84 1.11 -4.64 -5.76
C LEU A 84 0.87 -3.25 -6.34
N ARG A 85 -0.36 -3.03 -6.82
CA ARG A 85 -0.93 -1.71 -7.09
C ARG A 85 -1.93 -1.39 -6.01
N PHE A 86 -2.02 -0.13 -5.63
CA PHE A 86 -3.00 0.35 -4.66
C PHE A 86 -3.79 1.54 -5.20
N GLY A 87 -5.09 1.42 -5.16
CA GLY A 87 -6.01 2.54 -5.34
C GLY A 87 -6.56 2.96 -3.98
N ILE A 88 -6.45 4.23 -3.66
CA ILE A 88 -7.06 4.84 -2.48
C ILE A 88 -8.20 5.72 -2.95
N GLY A 89 -9.41 5.43 -2.49
CA GLY A 89 -10.60 6.24 -2.78
C GLY A 89 -11.14 6.88 -1.52
N ILE A 90 -11.31 8.19 -1.57
CA ILE A 90 -11.92 8.99 -0.50
C ILE A 90 -13.34 9.30 -0.93
N GLY A 91 -14.32 9.03 -0.04
CA GLY A 91 -15.73 9.29 -0.37
C GLY A 91 -16.72 8.73 0.62
N SER A 92 -18.00 8.83 0.24
CA SER A 92 -19.12 8.24 0.98
C SER A 92 -19.31 6.76 0.66
N ILE A 93 -20.06 6.08 1.52
CA ILE A 93 -20.59 4.73 1.30
C ILE A 93 -22.10 4.81 1.38
N TYR A 94 -22.79 4.25 0.39
CA TYR A 94 -24.25 4.34 0.27
C TYR A 94 -24.98 3.15 0.88
N THR A 95 -24.30 2.01 1.01
CA THR A 95 -24.87 0.79 1.57
C THR A 95 -24.56 0.67 3.05
N LYS A 96 -25.26 -0.25 3.75
CA LYS A 96 -24.89 -0.62 5.12
C LYS A 96 -23.51 -1.28 5.10
N ILE A 97 -22.61 -0.80 5.95
CA ILE A 97 -21.27 -1.36 6.10
C ILE A 97 -21.38 -2.61 6.98
N ASN A 98 -20.89 -3.74 6.48
CA ASN A 98 -20.64 -4.93 7.28
C ASN A 98 -19.16 -4.93 7.67
N ARG A 99 -18.88 -4.93 8.98
CA ARG A 99 -17.50 -4.90 9.48
C ARG A 99 -16.71 -6.14 9.10
N ASP A 100 -17.35 -7.29 9.08
CA ASP A 100 -16.67 -8.57 8.81
C ASP A 100 -16.35 -8.77 7.33
N MET A 101 -16.95 -7.97 6.46
CA MET A 101 -16.89 -8.21 5.03
C MET A 101 -16.93 -6.90 4.24
N ALA A 102 -15.80 -6.53 3.63
CA ALA A 102 -15.74 -5.38 2.73
C ALA A 102 -16.50 -5.60 1.40
N ILE A 103 -16.88 -6.86 1.09
CA ILE A 103 -17.69 -7.20 -0.08
C ILE A 103 -19.14 -6.79 0.16
N GLY A 104 -19.73 -6.11 -0.84
CA GLY A 104 -21.12 -5.64 -0.80
C GLY A 104 -21.27 -4.22 -0.27
N ALA A 105 -20.23 -3.62 0.31
CA ALA A 105 -20.22 -2.18 0.53
C ALA A 105 -20.02 -1.46 -0.82
N ASP A 106 -20.89 -0.48 -1.10
CA ASP A 106 -20.93 0.24 -2.36
C ASP A 106 -20.96 1.75 -2.13
N GLY A 107 -20.23 2.50 -2.97
CA GLY A 107 -20.17 3.95 -2.89
C GLY A 107 -18.92 4.57 -3.49
N PRO A 108 -18.88 5.90 -3.56
CA PRO A 108 -17.79 6.67 -4.18
C PRO A 108 -16.40 6.33 -3.68
N ALA A 109 -16.22 5.97 -2.39
CA ALA A 109 -14.92 5.55 -1.88
C ALA A 109 -14.38 4.35 -2.69
N TYR A 110 -15.18 3.31 -2.89
CA TYR A 110 -14.76 2.14 -3.68
C TYR A 110 -14.65 2.43 -5.17
N TYR A 111 -15.55 3.25 -5.74
CA TYR A 111 -15.46 3.63 -7.16
C TYR A 111 -14.16 4.39 -7.45
N ASN A 112 -13.78 5.31 -6.57
CA ASN A 112 -12.54 6.07 -6.71
C ASN A 112 -11.31 5.16 -6.55
N ALA A 113 -11.29 4.29 -5.55
CA ALA A 113 -10.20 3.33 -5.37
C ALA A 113 -10.04 2.43 -6.61
N ARG A 114 -11.13 1.89 -7.14
CA ARG A 114 -11.15 1.06 -8.37
C ARG A 114 -10.61 1.83 -9.56
N LYS A 115 -11.07 3.06 -9.75
CA LYS A 115 -10.63 3.94 -10.84
C LYS A 115 -9.12 4.17 -10.78
N MET A 116 -8.55 4.31 -9.58
CA MET A 116 -7.10 4.51 -9.43
C MET A 116 -6.31 3.25 -9.77
N VAL A 117 -6.75 2.07 -9.37
CA VAL A 117 -6.12 0.79 -9.79
C VAL A 117 -6.12 0.66 -11.31
N GLU A 118 -7.25 0.94 -11.97
CA GLU A 118 -7.34 0.86 -13.43
C GLU A 118 -6.47 1.93 -14.11
N GLN A 119 -6.37 3.13 -13.55
CA GLN A 119 -5.49 4.17 -14.08
C GLN A 119 -4.01 3.77 -13.97
N ILE A 120 -3.58 3.15 -12.86
CA ILE A 120 -2.23 2.60 -12.72
C ILE A 120 -1.97 1.55 -13.81
N LYS A 121 -2.91 0.62 -14.05
CA LYS A 121 -2.79 -0.41 -15.12
C LYS A 121 -2.63 0.22 -16.51
N VAL A 122 -3.29 1.36 -16.77
CA VAL A 122 -3.14 2.09 -18.03
C VAL A 122 -1.76 2.74 -18.14
N LEU A 123 -1.29 3.38 -17.07
CA LEU A 123 0.03 4.01 -17.02
C LEU A 123 1.17 3.01 -17.22
N GLU A 124 1.08 1.82 -16.65
CA GLU A 124 2.07 0.75 -16.81
C GLU A 124 2.22 0.27 -18.27
N LYS A 125 1.14 0.31 -19.05
CA LYS A 125 1.16 -0.05 -20.48
C LYS A 125 1.73 1.05 -21.37
N GLY A 126 1.83 2.27 -20.88
CA GLY A 126 2.33 3.42 -21.62
C GLY A 126 3.86 3.44 -21.73
N LYS A 127 4.38 4.04 -22.82
CA LYS A 127 5.83 4.18 -23.04
C LYS A 127 6.51 5.20 -22.11
N MET A 128 5.75 6.05 -21.43
CA MET A 128 6.25 7.04 -20.46
C MET A 128 6.15 6.48 -19.04
N ASN A 129 6.65 5.30 -18.84
CA ASN A 129 6.53 4.52 -17.62
C ASN A 129 7.19 5.20 -16.42
N GLY A 130 6.44 6.06 -15.75
CA GLY A 130 6.70 6.26 -14.34
C GLY A 130 6.26 4.99 -13.59
N SER A 131 7.09 4.51 -12.71
CA SER A 131 6.71 3.43 -11.79
C SER A 131 5.67 3.97 -10.81
N VAL A 132 4.37 3.76 -11.07
CA VAL A 132 3.29 4.18 -10.18
C VAL A 132 2.70 2.96 -9.53
N ASN A 133 2.79 2.86 -8.20
CA ASN A 133 2.23 1.75 -7.44
C ASN A 133 1.01 2.15 -6.62
N ILE A 134 0.84 3.45 -6.34
CA ILE A 134 -0.23 3.98 -5.48
C ILE A 134 -0.81 5.23 -6.12
N MET A 135 -2.13 5.33 -6.16
CA MET A 135 -2.85 6.56 -6.53
C MET A 135 -4.04 6.81 -5.61
N ILE A 136 -4.38 8.08 -5.41
CA ILE A 136 -5.47 8.54 -4.56
C ILE A 136 -6.44 9.42 -5.36
N LYS A 137 -7.74 9.31 -5.04
CA LYS A 137 -8.81 10.13 -5.61
C LYS A 137 -9.91 10.39 -4.58
N GLU A 138 -10.41 11.63 -4.55
CA GLU A 138 -11.59 12.01 -3.75
C GLU A 138 -12.90 11.99 -4.57
N GLU A 139 -14.03 11.91 -3.88
CA GLU A 139 -15.38 11.86 -4.47
C GLU A 139 -15.76 13.19 -5.13
N VAL A 140 -15.60 14.27 -4.41
CA VAL A 140 -15.85 15.63 -4.89
C VAL A 140 -14.51 16.30 -5.08
N GLU A 141 -14.24 16.86 -6.25
CA GLU A 141 -12.96 17.50 -6.57
C GLU A 141 -12.81 18.86 -5.84
N LEU A 142 -12.78 18.80 -4.50
CA LEU A 142 -12.58 19.99 -3.65
C LEU A 142 -11.11 20.36 -3.52
N HIS A 143 -10.20 19.37 -3.65
CA HIS A 143 -8.76 19.53 -3.46
C HIS A 143 -7.96 19.01 -4.66
N PRO A 144 -8.28 19.45 -5.90
CA PRO A 144 -7.68 18.87 -7.11
C PRO A 144 -6.17 19.12 -7.20
N HIS A 145 -5.66 20.22 -6.65
CA HIS A 145 -4.24 20.52 -6.65
C HIS A 145 -3.49 19.64 -5.65
N GLU A 146 -4.03 19.46 -4.45
CA GLU A 146 -3.48 18.61 -3.41
C GLU A 146 -3.47 17.14 -3.84
N ILE A 147 -4.56 16.64 -4.43
CA ILE A 147 -4.65 15.29 -5.00
C ILE A 147 -3.59 15.09 -6.10
N ASN A 148 -3.43 16.05 -6.99
CA ASN A 148 -2.42 15.96 -8.05
C ASN A 148 -0.99 15.98 -7.49
N LEU A 149 -0.69 16.83 -6.50
CA LEU A 149 0.60 16.87 -5.84
C LEU A 149 0.89 15.57 -5.08
N MET A 150 -0.09 15.04 -4.35
CA MET A 150 0.04 13.76 -3.65
C MET A 150 0.31 12.61 -4.63
N ASN A 151 -0.42 12.53 -5.73
CA ASN A 151 -0.20 11.51 -6.75
C ASN A 151 1.18 11.63 -7.41
N SER A 152 1.66 12.85 -7.68
CA SER A 152 3.00 13.09 -8.20
C SER A 152 4.08 12.66 -7.20
N ASN A 153 3.91 12.95 -5.92
CA ASN A 153 4.82 12.52 -4.87
C ASN A 153 4.79 10.98 -4.70
N LEU A 154 3.61 10.34 -4.69
CA LEU A 154 3.48 8.88 -4.65
C LEU A 154 4.17 8.20 -5.83
N GLN A 155 4.15 8.82 -7.01
CA GLN A 155 4.90 8.34 -8.17
C GLN A 155 6.41 8.42 -7.96
N LEU A 156 6.93 9.51 -7.38
CA LEU A 156 8.35 9.63 -7.02
C LEU A 156 8.75 8.60 -5.96
N CYS A 157 7.94 8.44 -4.92
CA CYS A 157 8.13 7.39 -3.90
C CYS A 157 8.17 5.99 -4.53
N SER A 158 7.23 5.69 -5.43
CA SER A 158 7.20 4.40 -6.14
C SER A 158 8.46 4.18 -6.99
N SER A 159 8.99 5.24 -7.62
CA SER A 159 10.23 5.18 -8.39
C SER A 159 11.44 4.87 -7.51
N ILE A 160 11.52 5.46 -6.33
CA ILE A 160 12.57 5.16 -5.34
C ILE A 160 12.45 3.70 -4.87
N GLU A 161 11.26 3.30 -4.42
CA GLU A 161 10.99 1.96 -3.89
C GLU A 161 11.27 0.83 -4.89
N ASN A 162 10.93 1.02 -6.16
CA ASN A 162 11.14 0.01 -7.19
C ASN A 162 12.63 -0.33 -7.43
N ASN A 163 13.55 0.54 -7.01
CA ASN A 163 14.98 0.32 -7.08
C ASN A 163 15.56 -0.36 -5.82
N TRP A 164 14.76 -0.59 -4.79
CA TRP A 164 15.25 -1.24 -3.57
C TRP A 164 15.60 -2.70 -3.81
N THR A 165 16.81 -3.04 -3.41
CA THR A 165 17.25 -4.44 -3.33
C THR A 165 16.59 -5.14 -2.14
N TRP A 166 16.58 -6.47 -2.16
CA TRP A 166 16.05 -7.25 -1.03
C TRP A 166 16.76 -6.93 0.31
N LYS A 167 18.08 -6.73 0.29
CA LYS A 167 18.86 -6.34 1.50
C LYS A 167 18.51 -4.95 2.04
N GLN A 168 18.09 -4.04 1.18
CA GLN A 168 17.58 -2.73 1.60
C GLN A 168 16.19 -2.86 2.18
N ARG A 169 15.31 -3.68 1.57
CA ARG A 169 13.95 -3.92 2.06
C ARG A 169 13.94 -4.59 3.43
N GLU A 170 14.84 -5.52 3.73
CA GLU A 170 14.99 -6.09 5.07
C GLU A 170 15.25 -5.01 6.12
N ILE A 171 16.22 -4.12 5.87
CA ILE A 171 16.53 -3.03 6.79
C ILE A 171 15.33 -2.07 6.92
N ILE A 172 14.72 -1.69 5.81
CA ILE A 172 13.58 -0.78 5.77
C ILE A 172 12.41 -1.38 6.56
N LYS A 173 12.17 -2.69 6.45
CA LYS A 173 11.15 -3.39 7.24
C LYS A 173 11.43 -3.27 8.75
N GLU A 174 12.66 -3.52 9.20
CA GLU A 174 13.04 -3.37 10.62
C GLU A 174 12.81 -1.94 11.13
N ILE A 175 13.14 -0.93 10.32
CA ILE A 175 12.96 0.48 10.69
C ILE A 175 11.48 0.89 10.65
N MET A 176 10.76 0.56 9.57
CA MET A 176 9.40 1.06 9.37
C MET A 176 8.34 0.29 10.13
N LEU A 177 8.38 -1.05 10.09
CA LEU A 177 7.34 -1.89 10.68
C LEU A 177 7.65 -2.25 12.13
N GLU A 178 8.89 -2.65 12.41
CA GLU A 178 9.32 -3.05 13.75
C GLU A 178 9.73 -1.84 14.61
N LYS A 179 9.72 -0.62 14.03
CA LYS A 179 10.05 0.65 14.70
C LYS A 179 11.42 0.66 15.37
N LYS A 180 12.37 -0.14 14.88
CA LYS A 180 13.72 -0.25 15.42
C LYS A 180 14.58 0.95 15.04
N SER A 181 15.48 1.33 15.91
CA SER A 181 16.60 2.21 15.59
C SER A 181 17.58 1.53 14.62
N GLN A 182 18.46 2.31 13.99
CA GLN A 182 19.50 1.74 13.12
C GLN A 182 20.46 0.79 13.86
N VAL A 183 20.67 1.00 15.17
CA VAL A 183 21.50 0.12 16.00
C VAL A 183 20.80 -1.21 16.21
N GLU A 184 19.55 -1.21 16.65
CA GLU A 184 18.76 -2.43 16.85
C GLU A 184 18.56 -3.21 15.55
N ALA A 185 18.31 -2.51 14.43
CA ALA A 185 18.22 -3.15 13.12
C ALA A 185 19.57 -3.80 12.70
N ALA A 186 20.70 -3.15 13.01
CA ALA A 186 22.02 -3.71 12.76
C ALA A 186 22.27 -4.98 13.56
N GLU A 187 21.92 -4.99 14.84
CA GLU A 187 22.00 -6.15 15.73
C GLU A 187 21.12 -7.30 15.23
N THR A 188 19.86 -7.02 14.89
CA THR A 188 18.92 -8.02 14.37
C THR A 188 19.42 -8.68 13.08
N LEU A 189 20.03 -7.89 12.18
CA LEU A 189 20.47 -8.35 10.87
C LEU A 189 21.93 -8.86 10.86
N GLY A 190 22.64 -8.81 12.00
CA GLY A 190 24.02 -9.25 12.10
C GLY A 190 25.01 -8.43 11.25
N ILE A 191 24.76 -7.12 11.09
CA ILE A 191 25.61 -6.21 10.31
C ILE A 191 26.01 -4.97 11.15
N SER A 192 26.96 -4.16 10.67
CA SER A 192 27.32 -2.93 11.38
C SER A 192 26.28 -1.82 11.15
N GLN A 193 26.10 -0.94 12.16
CA GLN A 193 25.24 0.25 12.06
C GLN A 193 25.63 1.13 10.85
N SER A 194 26.93 1.27 10.57
CA SER A 194 27.40 2.02 9.39
C SER A 194 26.97 1.37 8.07
N SER A 195 26.82 0.04 8.02
CA SER A 195 26.27 -0.67 6.86
C SER A 195 24.77 -0.42 6.72
N VAL A 196 24.00 -0.37 7.81
CA VAL A 196 22.59 0.02 7.82
C VAL A 196 22.43 1.43 7.24
N GLN A 197 23.16 2.42 7.80
CA GLN A 197 23.09 3.81 7.36
C GLN A 197 23.44 3.95 5.87
N ARG A 198 24.51 3.31 5.40
CA ARG A 198 24.93 3.35 3.99
C ARG A 198 23.86 2.75 3.06
N ARG A 199 23.22 1.64 3.44
CA ARG A 199 22.18 1.00 2.63
C ARG A 199 20.89 1.82 2.61
N LEU A 200 20.48 2.41 3.72
CA LEU A 200 19.32 3.34 3.77
C LEU A 200 19.56 4.57 2.89
N LYS A 201 20.76 5.17 2.96
CA LYS A 201 21.14 6.30 2.11
C LYS A 201 21.13 5.92 0.62
N ALA A 202 21.72 4.77 0.28
CA ALA A 202 21.74 4.29 -1.11
C ALA A 202 20.36 3.89 -1.64
N ALA A 203 19.41 3.54 -0.76
CA ALA A 203 18.02 3.27 -1.11
C ALA A 203 17.18 4.54 -1.33
N GLY A 204 17.68 5.74 -1.04
CA GLY A 204 16.87 6.97 -1.01
C GLY A 204 15.77 6.91 0.07
N PHE A 205 16.01 6.14 1.14
CA PHE A 205 14.99 5.87 2.17
C PHE A 205 14.49 7.14 2.85
N TYR A 206 15.36 8.11 3.13
CA TYR A 206 14.99 9.33 3.83
C TYR A 206 14.07 10.22 3.00
N ASP A 207 14.32 10.32 1.69
CA ASP A 207 13.45 11.06 0.77
C ASP A 207 12.09 10.36 0.62
N TYR A 208 12.13 9.02 0.55
CA TYR A 208 10.93 8.17 0.49
C TYR A 208 10.04 8.37 1.72
N ILE A 209 10.59 8.20 2.92
CA ILE A 209 9.80 8.29 4.16
C ILE A 209 9.25 9.70 4.37
N GLN A 210 10.04 10.73 4.07
CA GLN A 210 9.58 12.11 4.12
C GLN A 210 8.41 12.36 3.16
N GLY A 211 8.48 11.81 1.95
CA GLY A 211 7.39 11.90 0.98
C GLY A 211 6.10 11.24 1.50
N VAL A 212 6.20 10.02 2.01
CA VAL A 212 5.05 9.28 2.56
C VAL A 212 4.46 9.98 3.79
N GLU A 213 5.29 10.45 4.72
CA GLU A 213 4.85 11.17 5.92
C GLU A 213 4.17 12.50 5.58
N THR A 214 4.70 13.22 4.58
CA THR A 214 4.10 14.48 4.10
C THR A 214 2.68 14.21 3.57
N ILE A 215 2.51 13.20 2.73
CA ILE A 215 1.19 12.84 2.18
C ILE A 215 0.25 12.40 3.31
N SER A 216 0.71 11.56 4.24
CA SER A 216 -0.07 11.11 5.39
C SER A 216 -0.57 12.29 6.23
N THR A 217 0.29 13.29 6.43
CA THR A 217 -0.05 14.53 7.15
C THR A 217 -1.12 15.33 6.40
N ILE A 218 -0.95 15.55 5.09
CA ILE A 218 -1.90 16.28 4.26
C ILE A 218 -3.28 15.57 4.28
N VAL A 219 -3.29 14.25 4.08
CA VAL A 219 -4.54 13.47 4.08
C VAL A 219 -5.23 13.55 5.44
N SER A 220 -4.47 13.52 6.54
CA SER A 220 -5.02 13.65 7.89
C SER A 220 -5.52 15.08 8.18
N GLN A 221 -4.90 16.12 7.65
CA GLN A 221 -5.32 17.52 7.82
C GLN A 221 -6.60 17.85 7.04
N ILE A 222 -6.76 17.28 5.86
CA ILE A 222 -7.90 17.58 4.98
C ILE A 222 -9.14 16.74 5.37
N TRP A 223 -8.97 15.47 5.69
CA TRP A 223 -10.08 14.51 5.86
C TRP A 223 -10.11 13.79 7.21
N GLY A 224 -9.18 14.07 8.14
CA GLY A 224 -9.08 13.45 9.47
C GLY A 224 -9.95 14.10 10.54
#